data_acd1675ece7214bce22b7c6cf30bcb9a
#
_entry.id   acd1675ece7214bce22b7c6cf30bcb9a
#
_cell.length_a   1.000
_cell.length_b   1.000
_cell.length_c   1.000
_cell.angle_alpha   90.00
_cell.angle_beta   90.00
_cell.angle_gamma   90.00
#
_symmetry.space_group_name_H-M   'P 1'
#
loop_
_entity.id
_entity.type
_entity.pdbx_description
1 polymer ?
#
loop_
_entity_poly.entity_id
_entity_poly.type
_entity_poly.pdbx_seq_one_letter_code
_entity_poly.pdbx_strand_id
1 'polypeptide(L)'
;GMEPVFISFEDSNENVFTNNFMVYDVQGRMIKDGKSKGTLCCCSPDLINNAATKVSRRFGTGGGEKIDKIVRDDILTNLLSTQRSITVEPTKNKFSFISSYWSPFTMIQYLASKSIPATDKDSQNASAGYAFFENAAGYVFQSYDKFANDAAKDKIDYRLVAGFETADVK
;
A
#
# COMPACT_ATOMS: atom_id res chain seq x y z
N GLY A 1 3.69 22.32 11.49
CA GLY A 1 4.68 21.67 10.67
C GLY A 1 4.44 20.18 10.65
N MET A 2 4.84 19.54 9.60
CA MET A 2 4.82 18.08 9.55
C MET A 2 6.12 17.60 10.19
N GLU A 3 6.00 16.91 11.33
CA GLU A 3 7.16 16.36 12.03
C GLU A 3 7.33 14.88 11.69
N PRO A 4 8.55 14.41 11.41
CA PRO A 4 8.80 13.00 11.16
C PRO A 4 8.69 12.19 12.45
N VAL A 5 8.05 11.02 12.37
CA VAL A 5 7.95 10.03 13.44
C VAL A 5 8.37 8.68 12.90
N PHE A 6 9.29 8.04 13.61
CA PHE A 6 9.70 6.68 13.33
C PHE A 6 8.91 5.73 14.23
N ILE A 7 8.20 4.80 13.62
CA ILE A 7 7.45 3.77 14.34
C ILE A 7 8.13 2.45 14.06
N SER A 8 8.59 1.80 15.13
CA SER A 8 9.15 0.46 15.08
C SER A 8 8.25 -0.49 15.84
N PHE A 9 7.95 -1.63 15.24
CA PHE A 9 7.21 -2.71 15.88
C PHE A 9 7.82 -4.06 15.49
N GLU A 10 7.67 -5.01 16.39
CA GLU A 10 8.16 -6.38 16.24
C GLU A 10 6.96 -7.32 16.10
N ASP A 11 7.05 -8.25 15.16
CA ASP A 11 6.03 -9.28 15.00
C ASP A 11 6.32 -10.48 15.94
N SER A 12 5.41 -11.47 15.96
CA SER A 12 5.54 -12.68 16.76
C SER A 12 6.73 -13.57 16.37
N ASN A 13 7.37 -13.30 15.24
CA ASN A 13 8.53 -14.02 14.71
C ASN A 13 9.83 -13.21 14.90
N GLU A 14 9.81 -12.20 15.77
CA GLU A 14 10.95 -11.32 16.05
C GLU A 14 11.41 -10.46 14.85
N ASN A 15 10.59 -10.33 13.80
CA ASN A 15 10.90 -9.42 12.70
C ASN A 15 10.59 -7.98 13.12
N VAL A 16 11.57 -7.11 13.03
CA VAL A 16 11.43 -5.69 13.34
C VAL A 16 11.10 -4.89 12.08
N PHE A 17 9.98 -4.20 12.10
CA PHE A 17 9.56 -3.27 11.05
C PHE A 17 9.68 -1.84 11.55
N THR A 18 10.48 -1.03 10.86
CA THR A 18 10.63 0.39 11.15
C THR A 18 10.15 1.21 9.96
N ASN A 19 9.16 2.06 10.18
CA ASN A 19 8.61 2.92 9.16
C ASN A 19 8.68 4.39 9.59
N ASN A 20 8.94 5.24 8.60
CA ASN A 20 8.91 6.68 8.77
C ASN A 20 7.53 7.22 8.37
N PHE A 21 6.96 8.04 9.25
CA PHE A 21 5.69 8.72 9.04
C PHE A 21 5.83 10.22 9.30
N MET A 22 4.91 10.99 8.75
CA MET A 22 4.80 12.42 9.00
C MET A 22 3.53 12.68 9.80
N VAL A 23 3.65 13.37 10.93
CA VAL A 23 2.49 13.81 11.73
C VAL A 23 1.82 14.98 10.99
N TYR A 24 0.56 14.84 10.68
CA TYR A 24 -0.21 15.91 10.05
C TYR A 24 -1.27 16.53 10.98
N ASP A 25 -1.68 15.82 12.04
CA ASP A 25 -2.65 16.30 13.01
C ASP A 25 -2.43 15.68 14.39
N VAL A 26 -2.85 16.37 15.45
CA VAL A 26 -2.83 15.89 16.84
C VAL A 26 -4.19 16.10 17.45
N GLN A 27 -4.91 15.03 17.71
CA GLN A 27 -6.29 15.06 18.21
C GLN A 27 -6.37 14.71 19.69
N GLY A 28 -7.41 15.24 20.36
CA GLY A 28 -7.79 14.83 21.71
C GLY A 28 -6.73 15.05 22.77
N ARG A 29 -5.92 16.12 22.67
CA ARG A 29 -4.90 16.41 23.68
C ARG A 29 -5.56 16.71 25.03
N MET A 30 -5.40 15.78 25.96
CA MET A 30 -5.83 15.95 27.36
C MET A 30 -4.59 16.02 28.26
N ILE A 31 -4.61 16.95 29.21
CA ILE A 31 -3.61 17.02 30.28
C ILE A 31 -4.32 16.70 31.58
N LYS A 32 -3.94 15.60 32.21
CA LYS A 32 -4.46 15.19 33.51
C LYS A 32 -3.30 14.67 34.37
N ASP A 33 -3.22 15.14 35.61
CA ASP A 33 -2.22 14.71 36.59
C ASP A 33 -0.76 14.81 36.09
N GLY A 34 -0.44 15.90 35.35
CA GLY A 34 0.90 16.12 34.78
C GLY A 34 1.24 15.24 33.59
N LYS A 35 0.31 14.38 33.14
CA LYS A 35 0.47 13.52 31.95
C LYS A 35 -0.32 14.07 30.78
N SER A 36 0.32 14.11 29.61
CA SER A 36 -0.32 14.49 28.36
C SER A 36 -0.69 13.22 27.57
N LYS A 37 -1.95 13.12 27.15
CA LYS A 37 -2.46 12.07 26.29
C LYS A 37 -3.04 12.69 25.03
N GLY A 38 -2.74 12.14 23.87
CA GLY A 38 -3.26 12.60 22.59
C GLY A 38 -3.11 11.52 21.53
N THR A 39 -3.82 11.68 20.42
CA THR A 39 -3.72 10.81 19.24
C THR A 39 -2.94 11.56 18.16
N LEU A 40 -1.84 11.00 17.72
CA LEU A 40 -1.09 11.49 16.57
C LEU A 40 -1.70 10.89 15.29
N CYS A 41 -2.10 11.76 14.37
CA CYS A 41 -2.53 11.37 13.04
C CYS A 41 -1.33 11.47 12.10
N CYS A 42 -0.92 10.32 11.56
CA CYS A 42 0.28 10.22 10.75
C CYS A 42 -0.04 9.68 9.36
N CYS A 43 0.76 10.06 8.37
CA CYS A 43 0.71 9.50 7.03
C CYS A 43 2.11 9.20 6.50
N SER A 44 2.21 8.35 5.48
CA SER A 44 3.49 8.11 4.82
C SER A 44 3.96 9.35 4.04
N PRO A 45 5.28 9.59 3.90
CA PRO A 45 5.80 10.66 3.07
C PRO A 45 5.31 10.55 1.61
N ASP A 46 5.17 9.34 1.11
CA ASP A 46 4.70 9.07 -0.25
C ASP A 46 3.24 9.49 -0.47
N LEU A 47 2.40 9.44 0.56
CA LEU A 47 1.03 9.97 0.47
C LEU A 47 1.04 11.48 0.27
N ILE A 48 1.96 12.20 0.93
CA ILE A 48 2.13 13.64 0.76
C ILE A 48 2.63 13.94 -0.65
N ASN A 49 3.66 13.22 -1.11
CA ASN A 49 4.20 13.34 -2.46
C ASN A 49 3.12 13.06 -3.52
N ASN A 50 2.30 12.03 -3.29
CA ASN A 50 1.17 11.70 -4.16
C ASN A 50 0.14 12.84 -4.24
N ALA A 51 -0.17 13.47 -3.12
CA ALA A 51 -1.12 14.59 -3.08
C ALA A 51 -0.57 15.83 -3.80
N ALA A 52 0.72 16.11 -3.65
CA ALA A 52 1.40 17.25 -4.25
C ALA A 52 1.70 17.06 -5.74
N THR A 53 1.85 15.81 -6.19
CA THR A 53 2.24 15.49 -7.57
C THR A 53 1.02 15.34 -8.46
N LYS A 54 0.93 16.17 -9.51
CA LYS A 54 -0.09 16.07 -10.56
C LYS A 54 0.59 15.95 -11.92
N VAL A 55 0.17 14.96 -12.69
CA VAL A 55 0.86 14.57 -13.91
C VAL A 55 -0.04 14.68 -15.13
N SER A 56 0.44 15.38 -16.14
CA SER A 56 -0.20 15.49 -17.46
C SER A 56 0.83 15.10 -18.51
N ARG A 57 0.96 13.80 -18.78
CA ARG A 57 1.86 13.26 -19.81
C ARG A 57 1.40 11.92 -20.33
N ARG A 58 1.99 11.49 -21.44
CA ARG A 58 1.81 10.15 -21.99
C ARG A 58 2.74 9.16 -21.29
N PHE A 59 2.21 7.96 -21.03
CA PHE A 59 2.93 6.78 -20.57
C PHE A 59 2.83 5.68 -21.62
N GLY A 60 3.86 4.83 -21.71
CA GLY A 60 3.92 3.74 -22.67
C GLY A 60 4.13 4.24 -24.10
N THR A 61 5.39 4.45 -24.51
CA THR A 61 5.76 4.91 -25.84
C THR A 61 5.80 3.77 -26.86
N GLY A 62 5.69 4.08 -28.16
CA GLY A 62 6.03 3.15 -29.26
C GLY A 62 5.22 1.86 -29.37
N GLY A 63 3.94 1.85 -28.99
CA GLY A 63 3.09 0.65 -29.05
C GLY A 63 2.71 0.09 -27.67
N GLY A 64 2.98 0.85 -26.64
CA GLY A 64 2.67 0.51 -25.25
C GLY A 64 3.85 -0.12 -24.51
N GLU A 65 3.81 -0.03 -23.22
CA GLU A 65 4.75 -0.63 -22.28
C GLU A 65 4.02 -1.58 -21.33
N LYS A 66 4.71 -2.56 -20.76
CA LYS A 66 4.12 -3.43 -19.75
C LYS A 66 3.68 -2.63 -18.53
N ILE A 67 2.47 -2.90 -18.05
CA ILE A 67 1.89 -2.12 -16.96
C ILE A 67 2.73 -2.22 -15.68
N ASP A 68 3.25 -3.41 -15.38
CA ASP A 68 4.15 -3.63 -14.23
C ASP A 68 5.38 -2.70 -14.25
N LYS A 69 5.96 -2.45 -15.43
CA LYS A 69 7.07 -1.52 -15.59
C LYS A 69 6.62 -0.07 -15.39
N ILE A 70 5.50 0.34 -16.01
CA ILE A 70 4.97 1.70 -15.80
C ILE A 70 4.71 1.96 -14.31
N VAL A 71 4.13 1.00 -13.60
CA VAL A 71 3.85 1.15 -12.16
C VAL A 71 5.15 1.24 -11.36
N ARG A 72 6.07 0.30 -11.56
CA ARG A 72 7.32 0.24 -10.79
C ARG A 72 8.24 1.41 -11.11
N ASP A 73 8.60 1.55 -12.39
CA ASP A 73 9.71 2.41 -12.80
C ASP A 73 9.24 3.86 -12.97
N ASP A 74 8.16 4.07 -13.74
CA ASP A 74 7.70 5.42 -14.03
C ASP A 74 6.99 6.08 -12.85
N ILE A 75 6.10 5.35 -12.15
CA ILE A 75 5.24 5.95 -11.13
C ILE A 75 5.87 5.86 -9.75
N LEU A 76 6.17 4.67 -9.25
CA LEU A 76 6.66 4.52 -7.88
C LEU A 76 8.10 5.00 -7.72
N THR A 77 8.98 4.66 -8.67
CA THR A 77 10.39 5.05 -8.59
C THR A 77 10.61 6.50 -9.04
N ASN A 78 10.16 6.86 -10.24
CA ASN A 78 10.52 8.16 -10.80
C ASN A 78 9.62 9.31 -10.33
N LEU A 79 8.30 9.12 -10.22
CA LEU A 79 7.39 10.20 -9.83
C LEU A 79 7.28 10.36 -8.30
N LEU A 80 7.14 9.27 -7.56
CA LEU A 80 7.05 9.30 -6.11
C LEU A 80 8.40 9.29 -5.42
N SER A 81 9.44 8.79 -6.11
CA SER A 81 10.79 8.62 -5.54
C SER A 81 10.76 7.82 -4.23
N THR A 82 9.89 6.80 -4.18
CA THR A 82 9.69 6.03 -2.96
C THR A 82 10.97 5.32 -2.53
N GLN A 83 11.21 5.29 -1.24
CA GLN A 83 12.30 4.54 -0.61
C GLN A 83 11.82 3.18 -0.09
N ARG A 84 10.53 2.86 -0.27
CA ARG A 84 9.95 1.62 0.19
C ARG A 84 10.18 0.49 -0.81
N SER A 85 10.19 -0.74 -0.33
CA SER A 85 10.25 -1.92 -1.20
C SER A 85 9.04 -1.94 -2.14
N ILE A 86 9.25 -2.39 -3.37
CA ILE A 86 8.23 -2.46 -4.40
C ILE A 86 8.11 -3.91 -4.88
N THR A 87 7.00 -4.55 -4.59
CA THR A 87 6.66 -5.88 -5.07
C THR A 87 5.61 -5.75 -6.16
N VAL A 88 5.99 -6.07 -7.40
CA VAL A 88 5.09 -5.97 -8.57
C VAL A 88 5.05 -7.30 -9.29
N GLU A 89 3.86 -7.86 -9.46
CA GLU A 89 3.63 -9.04 -10.28
C GLU A 89 3.70 -8.65 -11.77
N PRO A 90 4.44 -9.42 -12.61
CA PRO A 90 4.55 -9.14 -14.03
C PRO A 90 3.19 -9.16 -14.75
N THR A 91 2.97 -8.20 -15.64
CA THR A 91 1.77 -8.14 -16.48
C THR A 91 2.03 -8.69 -17.88
N LYS A 92 1.00 -9.31 -18.49
CA LYS A 92 1.05 -9.82 -19.86
C LYS A 92 0.91 -8.71 -20.88
N ASN A 93 -0.03 -7.83 -20.64
CA ASN A 93 -0.42 -6.82 -21.61
C ASN A 93 0.45 -5.56 -21.56
N LYS A 94 0.60 -4.97 -22.74
CA LYS A 94 1.18 -3.64 -22.91
C LYS A 94 0.07 -2.60 -22.93
N PHE A 95 0.34 -1.44 -22.40
CA PHE A 95 -0.63 -0.37 -22.32
C PHE A 95 0.03 1.00 -22.58
N SER A 96 -0.73 1.91 -23.15
CA SER A 96 -0.35 3.32 -23.23
C SER A 96 -1.56 4.19 -22.91
N PHE A 97 -1.33 5.26 -22.18
CA PHE A 97 -2.39 6.19 -21.81
C PHE A 97 -1.83 7.60 -21.63
N ILE A 98 -2.72 8.56 -21.61
CA ILE A 98 -2.41 9.95 -21.27
C ILE A 98 -3.02 10.24 -19.92
N SER A 99 -2.19 10.63 -18.96
CA SER A 99 -2.63 11.12 -17.67
C SER A 99 -3.11 12.57 -17.84
N SER A 100 -4.32 12.86 -17.34
CA SER A 100 -4.92 14.18 -17.38
C SER A 100 -4.95 14.80 -16.00
N TYR A 101 -3.80 15.29 -15.53
CA TYR A 101 -3.65 15.90 -14.21
C TYR A 101 -3.97 14.94 -13.04
N TRP A 102 -3.62 13.66 -13.20
CA TRP A 102 -3.84 12.64 -12.17
C TRP A 102 -2.69 12.58 -11.17
N SER A 103 -3.02 12.18 -9.95
CA SER A 103 -2.00 11.83 -8.97
C SER A 103 -1.42 10.43 -9.25
N PRO A 104 -0.20 10.14 -8.80
CA PRO A 104 0.45 8.83 -8.99
C PRO A 104 -0.42 7.64 -8.58
N PHE A 105 -1.02 7.66 -7.39
CA PHE A 105 -1.87 6.54 -6.93
C PHE A 105 -3.15 6.39 -7.75
N THR A 106 -3.73 7.49 -8.24
CA THR A 106 -4.88 7.43 -9.16
C THR A 106 -4.50 6.73 -10.46
N MET A 107 -3.28 7.01 -11.00
CA MET A 107 -2.80 6.31 -12.17
C MET A 107 -2.59 4.82 -11.93
N ILE A 108 -2.03 4.43 -10.78
CA ILE A 108 -1.84 3.02 -10.42
C ILE A 108 -3.19 2.30 -10.29
N GLN A 109 -4.19 2.91 -9.66
CA GLN A 109 -5.53 2.34 -9.56
C GLN A 109 -6.18 2.14 -10.94
N TYR A 110 -6.03 3.10 -11.83
CA TYR A 110 -6.49 2.97 -13.21
C TYR A 110 -5.77 1.83 -13.93
N LEU A 111 -4.44 1.74 -13.81
CA LEU A 111 -3.64 0.67 -14.40
C LEU A 111 -3.98 -0.70 -13.82
N ALA A 112 -4.28 -0.79 -12.53
CA ALA A 112 -4.70 -2.02 -11.87
C ALA A 112 -5.95 -2.63 -12.53
N SER A 113 -6.93 -1.78 -12.90
CA SER A 113 -8.14 -2.23 -13.60
C SER A 113 -7.91 -2.69 -15.05
N LYS A 114 -6.73 -2.42 -15.62
CA LYS A 114 -6.33 -2.79 -16.98
C LYS A 114 -5.32 -3.91 -17.03
N SER A 115 -4.79 -4.33 -15.89
CA SER A 115 -3.70 -5.30 -15.80
C SER A 115 -4.21 -6.73 -15.97
N ILE A 116 -3.43 -7.52 -16.70
CA ILE A 116 -3.65 -8.96 -16.90
C ILE A 116 -2.38 -9.67 -16.44
N PRO A 117 -2.47 -10.70 -15.58
CA PRO A 117 -1.30 -11.45 -15.11
C PRO A 117 -0.54 -12.12 -16.26
N ALA A 118 0.78 -12.16 -16.13
CA ALA A 118 1.64 -12.83 -17.11
C ALA A 118 1.65 -14.36 -16.94
N THR A 119 1.26 -14.86 -15.80
CA THR A 119 1.19 -16.30 -15.48
C THR A 119 0.08 -16.97 -16.25
N ASP A 120 0.44 -17.84 -17.19
CA ASP A 120 -0.42 -18.27 -18.29
C ASP A 120 -0.58 -19.78 -18.39
N LYS A 121 -0.49 -20.53 -17.29
CA LYS A 121 -0.45 -21.95 -17.55
C LYS A 121 -1.81 -22.66 -17.59
N ASP A 122 -2.89 -22.10 -17.07
CA ASP A 122 -4.20 -22.76 -17.14
C ASP A 122 -5.37 -21.84 -16.83
N SER A 123 -5.24 -20.55 -17.08
CA SER A 123 -6.24 -19.59 -16.64
C SER A 123 -7.35 -19.36 -17.67
N GLN A 124 -8.17 -20.38 -17.89
CA GLN A 124 -9.54 -20.13 -18.39
C GLN A 124 -10.35 -19.27 -17.42
N ASN A 125 -9.82 -19.06 -16.21
CA ASN A 125 -10.46 -18.32 -15.11
C ASN A 125 -9.59 -17.18 -14.55
N ALA A 126 -8.56 -16.71 -15.28
CA ALA A 126 -7.78 -15.57 -14.80
C ALA A 126 -8.67 -14.34 -14.67
N SER A 127 -8.94 -13.90 -13.45
CA SER A 127 -9.69 -12.69 -13.24
C SER A 127 -8.83 -11.49 -13.64
N ALA A 128 -9.38 -10.61 -14.46
CA ALA A 128 -8.76 -9.34 -14.74
C ALA A 128 -8.87 -8.46 -13.50
N GLY A 129 -7.74 -8.04 -12.98
CA GLY A 129 -7.71 -7.09 -11.87
C GLY A 129 -6.52 -7.29 -10.95
N TYR A 130 -5.92 -6.17 -10.59
CA TYR A 130 -4.83 -6.08 -9.65
C TYR A 130 -5.26 -5.25 -8.45
N ALA A 131 -4.74 -5.59 -7.29
CA ALA A 131 -4.78 -4.74 -6.12
C ALA A 131 -3.48 -3.94 -6.00
N PHE A 132 -3.59 -2.70 -5.54
CA PHE A 132 -2.47 -1.88 -5.14
C PHE A 132 -2.68 -1.43 -3.70
N PHE A 133 -1.72 -1.73 -2.86
CA PHE A 133 -1.75 -1.35 -1.44
C PHE A 133 -0.35 -1.24 -0.87
N GLU A 134 -0.26 -0.61 0.28
CA GLU A 134 0.93 -0.51 1.11
C GLU A 134 0.77 -1.41 2.34
N ASN A 135 1.82 -2.14 2.69
CA ASN A 135 1.92 -2.92 3.92
C ASN A 135 3.21 -2.57 4.68
N ALA A 136 3.49 -3.26 5.77
CA ALA A 136 4.70 -3.02 6.57
C ALA A 136 6.01 -3.18 5.77
N ALA A 137 6.04 -4.09 4.79
CA ALA A 137 7.21 -4.33 3.95
C ALA A 137 7.35 -3.32 2.80
N GLY A 138 6.28 -2.73 2.31
CA GLY A 138 6.31 -1.77 1.20
C GLY A 138 5.07 -1.80 0.33
N TYR A 139 5.22 -1.42 -0.95
CA TYR A 139 4.14 -1.42 -1.94
C TYR A 139 3.98 -2.77 -2.61
N VAL A 140 2.74 -3.16 -2.78
CA VAL A 140 2.37 -4.39 -3.48
C VAL A 140 1.41 -4.05 -4.62
N PHE A 141 1.74 -4.53 -5.84
CA PHE A 141 0.88 -4.49 -7.01
C PHE A 141 0.77 -5.90 -7.57
N GLN A 142 -0.37 -6.56 -7.32
CA GLN A 142 -0.51 -7.99 -7.53
C GLN A 142 -1.95 -8.34 -7.93
N SER A 143 -2.11 -9.41 -8.72
CA SER A 143 -3.42 -9.91 -9.14
C SER A 143 -4.20 -10.52 -7.98
N TYR A 144 -5.53 -10.43 -8.06
CA TYR A 144 -6.40 -11.10 -7.09
C TYR A 144 -6.22 -12.62 -7.12
N ASP A 145 -5.95 -13.21 -8.29
CA ASP A 145 -5.71 -14.63 -8.42
C ASP A 145 -4.47 -15.10 -7.65
N LYS A 146 -3.42 -14.30 -7.68
CA LYS A 146 -2.22 -14.60 -6.91
C LYS A 146 -2.47 -14.56 -5.40
N PHE A 147 -3.29 -13.61 -4.92
CA PHE A 147 -3.71 -13.60 -3.52
C PHE A 147 -4.50 -14.83 -3.12
N ALA A 148 -5.40 -15.29 -4.00
CA ALA A 148 -6.21 -16.47 -3.72
C ALA A 148 -5.40 -17.77 -3.75
N ASN A 149 -4.35 -17.83 -4.58
CA ASN A 149 -3.50 -19.01 -4.76
C ASN A 149 -2.28 -19.04 -3.81
N ASP A 150 -1.90 -17.91 -3.25
CA ASP A 150 -0.86 -17.89 -2.23
C ASP A 150 -1.36 -18.68 -1.01
N ALA A 151 -0.62 -19.73 -0.64
CA ALA A 151 -0.94 -20.53 0.52
C ALA A 151 -1.04 -19.61 1.76
N ALA A 152 -2.08 -19.80 2.55
CA ALA A 152 -2.21 -19.10 3.84
C ALA A 152 -0.95 -19.35 4.67
N LYS A 153 -0.21 -18.27 4.96
CA LYS A 153 1.03 -18.34 5.72
C LYS A 153 0.79 -18.71 7.18
N ASP A 154 -0.38 -18.32 7.69
CA ASP A 154 -0.76 -18.54 9.08
C ASP A 154 -2.22 -19.00 9.18
N LYS A 155 -2.46 -19.97 10.04
CA LYS A 155 -3.78 -20.39 10.44
C LYS A 155 -4.15 -19.65 11.73
N ILE A 156 -5.08 -18.71 11.64
CA ILE A 156 -5.58 -18.00 12.82
C ILE A 156 -6.76 -18.78 13.39
N ASP A 157 -6.57 -19.43 14.51
CA ASP A 157 -7.63 -20.09 15.24
C ASP A 157 -8.33 -19.07 16.17
N TYR A 158 -9.53 -18.63 15.79
CA TYR A 158 -10.36 -17.80 16.65
C TYR A 158 -11.02 -18.70 17.71
N ARG A 159 -10.64 -18.52 18.96
CA ARG A 159 -11.34 -19.13 20.08
C ARG A 159 -12.30 -18.10 20.68
N LEU A 160 -13.58 -18.42 20.67
CA LEU A 160 -14.56 -17.69 21.47
C LEU A 160 -14.25 -17.99 22.94
N VAL A 161 -13.67 -17.04 23.65
CA VAL A 161 -13.59 -17.11 25.10
C VAL A 161 -14.94 -16.67 25.60
N ALA A 162 -15.80 -17.62 25.95
CA ALA A 162 -17.04 -17.35 26.63
C ALA A 162 -16.71 -16.90 28.07
N GLY A 163 -17.00 -15.62 28.36
CA GLY A 163 -16.86 -15.05 29.69
C GLY A 163 -15.79 -13.96 29.78
N PHE A 164 -16.09 -12.77 29.27
CA PHE A 164 -15.62 -11.56 29.94
C PHE A 164 -16.48 -11.41 31.22
N GLU A 165 -16.06 -12.00 32.32
CA GLU A 165 -16.49 -11.50 33.60
C GLU A 165 -15.95 -10.08 33.72
N THR A 166 -16.84 -9.12 33.69
CA THR A 166 -16.54 -7.75 34.08
C THR A 166 -16.02 -7.82 35.51
N ALA A 167 -14.71 -7.70 35.69
CA ALA A 167 -14.12 -7.52 36.98
C ALA A 167 -14.76 -6.28 37.59
N ASP A 168 -15.56 -6.46 38.62
CA ASP A 168 -16.09 -5.37 39.43
C ASP A 168 -14.96 -4.51 39.94
N VAL A 169 -14.88 -3.30 39.42
CA VAL A 169 -14.03 -2.25 39.95
C VAL A 169 -14.68 -1.77 41.23
N LYS A 170 -14.18 -2.25 42.37
CA LYS A 170 -14.44 -1.66 43.66
C LYS A 170 -13.60 -0.41 43.85
#